data_0814aad60801a843bfb7f93bc88ed483
#
_entry.id   0814aad60801a843bfb7f93bc88ed483
#
_cell.length_a   1.000
_cell.length_b   1.000
_cell.length_c   1.000
_cell.angle_alpha   90.00
_cell.angle_beta   90.00
_cell.angle_gamma   90.00
#
_symmetry.space_group_name_H-M   'P 1'
#
loop_
_entity.id
_entity.type
_entity.pdbx_description
1 polymer ?
#
loop_
_entity_poly.entity_id
_entity_poly.type
_entity_poly.pdbx_seq_one_letter_code
_entity_poly.pdbx_strand_id
1 'polypeptide(L)'
;LIVYYKSVIPDKDEIKLTNWEIVSVNPNDKTWTWKDLFCFWGNNIQSIIGFSLIASLYFIYDLNSFVVFFGTVLGSLLVYFFSNWIGKPSQKFGLPFVVLLRSSLGINGSRFIGLSRCLVGIFMFGIQTYFLSKAVVYLLRIGIFSFDSSLLDQEIFLTFLLGLNVIEWIAVIIAILLQGFLFSLGMIFNRKIIIFSAITVYLAMLMFFFSVLLSDVKFTSQAFLNVLNFYNFFNINNLSPLITVTGTTFAYFSIVILSFGDFSRYINNESQLKKGNLCIVLNLIIFSFFALFIVTGVDAFLKQNPENLSRILTNPTDIIGKLDNLLVTNLVIIFIIIASISTNLIANFIPSQYSLINFAPSSLSIKSASLIIIVLGFFVGIFWLTFLSQIGILSFVDTFGAFFGPLFGIMISDFYFIQKKNLNNKDIYSLEKNGTYYYTG
;
A
#
# COMPACT_ATOMS: atom_id res chain seq x y z
N LEU A 1 -0.48 -13.95 31.65
CA LEU A 1 -0.23 -12.61 31.06
C LEU A 1 -1.13 -11.50 31.65
N ILE A 2 -2.35 -11.84 32.08
CA ILE A 2 -3.32 -10.90 32.68
C ILE A 2 -2.95 -10.52 34.13
N VAL A 3 -2.19 -11.33 34.83
CA VAL A 3 -1.87 -11.14 36.26
C VAL A 3 -0.73 -10.14 36.48
N TYR A 4 0.17 -9.94 35.52
CA TYR A 4 1.36 -9.08 35.70
C TYR A 4 1.07 -7.59 35.53
N TYR A 5 -0.04 -7.21 34.87
CA TYR A 5 -0.39 -5.80 34.64
C TYR A 5 -1.27 -5.18 35.73
N LYS A 6 -1.81 -5.98 36.66
CA LYS A 6 -2.70 -5.50 37.73
C LYS A 6 -1.99 -4.74 38.86
N SER A 7 -0.65 -4.78 38.91
CA SER A 7 0.14 -4.19 39.99
C SER A 7 0.73 -2.79 39.69
N VAL A 8 0.44 -2.18 38.55
CA VAL A 8 1.02 -0.90 38.12
C VAL A 8 -0.06 0.15 37.81
N ILE A 9 -1.32 -0.08 38.20
CA ILE A 9 -2.40 0.88 37.94
C ILE A 9 -2.70 1.67 39.23
N PRO A 10 -2.39 2.97 39.25
CA PRO A 10 -2.85 3.86 40.31
C PRO A 10 -4.32 4.31 40.15
N ASP A 11 -4.89 4.77 41.20
CA ASP A 11 -6.29 4.94 41.60
C ASP A 11 -7.24 5.73 40.65
N LYS A 12 -8.42 5.24 40.62
CA LYS A 12 -9.82 5.70 40.41
C LYS A 12 -10.27 6.74 39.36
N ASP A 13 -9.46 7.59 38.78
CA ASP A 13 -9.85 8.50 37.67
C ASP A 13 -9.14 8.22 36.36
N GLU A 14 -8.56 7.04 36.23
CA GLU A 14 -7.81 6.63 35.03
C GLU A 14 -8.77 6.29 33.89
N ILE A 15 -8.51 6.93 32.78
CA ILE A 15 -9.05 6.56 31.47
C ILE A 15 -8.80 5.08 31.29
N LYS A 16 -9.85 4.27 31.30
CA LYS A 16 -9.76 2.85 30.92
C LYS A 16 -9.22 2.80 29.50
N LEU A 17 -7.94 2.47 29.37
CA LEU A 17 -7.34 2.11 28.09
C LEU A 17 -8.04 0.83 27.58
N THR A 18 -9.06 1.02 26.78
CA THR A 18 -9.85 -0.08 26.20
C THR A 18 -9.17 -0.72 25.00
N ASN A 19 -8.14 -0.06 24.46
CA ASN A 19 -7.48 -0.46 23.22
C ASN A 19 -5.96 -0.61 23.40
N TRP A 20 -5.50 -1.85 23.55
CA TRP A 20 -4.10 -2.21 23.69
C TRP A 20 -3.27 -1.97 22.42
N GLU A 21 -3.91 -1.87 21.26
CA GLU A 21 -3.29 -1.68 19.97
C GLU A 21 -2.59 -0.34 19.82
N ILE A 22 -3.05 0.69 20.52
CA ILE A 22 -2.39 2.01 20.53
C ILE A 22 -1.40 2.19 21.67
N VAL A 23 -1.22 1.19 22.54
CA VAL A 23 -0.23 1.20 23.63
C VAL A 23 1.15 0.81 23.09
N SER A 24 2.20 1.25 23.80
CA SER A 24 3.59 0.88 23.42
C SER A 24 3.81 -0.63 23.49
N VAL A 25 4.49 -1.16 22.46
CA VAL A 25 4.87 -2.57 22.41
C VAL A 25 5.92 -2.88 23.47
N ASN A 26 5.70 -3.95 24.22
CA ASN A 26 6.70 -4.44 25.17
C ASN A 26 8.01 -4.78 24.45
N PRO A 27 9.18 -4.41 25.00
CA PRO A 27 10.48 -4.75 24.41
C PRO A 27 10.64 -6.24 24.07
N ASN A 28 10.07 -7.15 24.89
CA ASN A 28 10.12 -8.61 24.67
C ASN A 28 9.27 -9.06 23.48
N ASP A 29 8.27 -8.27 23.07
CA ASP A 29 7.39 -8.56 21.93
C ASP A 29 7.91 -7.97 20.61
N LYS A 30 9.04 -7.27 20.64
CA LYS A 30 9.71 -6.75 19.44
C LYS A 30 10.46 -7.88 18.74
N THR A 31 9.76 -8.64 17.94
CA THR A 31 10.28 -9.87 17.30
C THR A 31 10.55 -9.74 15.81
N TRP A 32 10.23 -8.58 15.22
CA TRP A 32 10.44 -8.36 13.78
C TRP A 32 11.91 -8.11 13.46
N THR A 33 12.35 -8.69 12.36
CA THR A 33 13.71 -8.58 11.82
C THR A 33 13.69 -7.86 10.47
N TRP A 34 14.87 -7.65 9.86
CA TRP A 34 14.97 -7.11 8.51
C TRP A 34 14.22 -7.96 7.45
N LYS A 35 14.06 -9.28 7.68
CA LYS A 35 13.31 -10.17 6.77
C LYS A 35 11.81 -9.85 6.77
N ASP A 36 11.26 -9.55 7.94
CA ASP A 36 9.85 -9.11 8.04
C ASP A 36 9.64 -7.78 7.32
N LEU A 37 10.60 -6.86 7.42
CA LEU A 37 10.56 -5.60 6.67
C LEU A 37 10.78 -5.79 5.17
N PHE A 38 11.62 -6.73 4.74
CA PHE A 38 11.73 -7.09 3.33
C PHE A 38 10.37 -7.50 2.78
N CYS A 39 9.65 -8.39 3.49
CA CYS A 39 8.31 -8.80 3.11
C CYS A 39 7.29 -7.66 3.17
N PHE A 40 7.36 -6.82 4.19
CA PHE A 40 6.51 -5.64 4.32
C PHE A 40 6.67 -4.69 3.12
N TRP A 41 7.90 -4.32 2.78
CA TRP A 41 8.17 -3.45 1.64
C TRP A 41 7.87 -4.12 0.31
N GLY A 42 8.16 -5.41 0.17
CA GLY A 42 7.81 -6.19 -1.03
C GLY A 42 6.31 -6.11 -1.34
N ASN A 43 5.46 -6.32 -0.34
CA ASN A 43 4.00 -6.23 -0.50
C ASN A 43 3.50 -4.80 -0.79
N ASN A 44 4.12 -3.76 -0.20
CA ASN A 44 3.73 -2.38 -0.48
C ASN A 44 4.12 -1.94 -1.89
N ILE A 45 5.26 -2.40 -2.36
CA ILE A 45 5.83 -2.02 -3.66
C ILE A 45 5.14 -2.77 -4.80
N GLN A 46 5.06 -4.10 -4.68
CA GLN A 46 4.51 -4.98 -5.71
C GLN A 46 2.97 -5.04 -5.63
N SER A 47 2.34 -3.90 -5.75
CA SER A 47 0.88 -3.73 -5.71
C SER A 47 0.31 -3.45 -7.09
N ILE A 48 -0.99 -3.69 -7.28
CA ILE A 48 -1.70 -3.32 -8.51
C ILE A 48 -1.55 -1.83 -8.79
N ILE A 49 -1.72 -0.99 -7.76
CA ILE A 49 -1.62 0.47 -7.90
C ILE A 49 -0.19 0.88 -8.23
N GLY A 50 0.83 0.27 -7.59
CA GLY A 50 2.24 0.52 -7.91
C GLY A 50 2.59 0.14 -9.34
N PHE A 51 2.08 -0.99 -9.82
CA PHE A 51 2.24 -1.39 -11.22
C PHE A 51 1.57 -0.39 -12.18
N SER A 52 0.31 -0.04 -11.90
CA SER A 52 -0.44 0.94 -12.70
C SER A 52 0.24 2.32 -12.71
N LEU A 53 0.90 2.71 -11.62
CA LEU A 53 1.66 3.96 -11.54
C LEU A 53 2.84 3.94 -12.52
N ILE A 54 3.67 2.89 -12.52
CA ILE A 54 4.81 2.76 -13.44
C ILE A 54 4.33 2.68 -14.88
N ALA A 55 3.29 1.89 -15.15
CA ALA A 55 2.69 1.78 -16.46
C ALA A 55 2.14 3.12 -16.97
N SER A 56 1.50 3.91 -16.11
CA SER A 56 0.97 5.22 -16.46
C SER A 56 2.07 6.23 -16.78
N LEU A 57 3.17 6.23 -16.02
CA LEU A 57 4.32 7.10 -16.29
C LEU A 57 4.93 6.80 -17.67
N TYR A 58 4.95 5.54 -18.06
CA TYR A 58 5.46 5.13 -19.36
C TYR A 58 4.48 5.46 -20.50
N PHE A 59 3.19 5.03 -20.37
CA PHE A 59 2.22 5.14 -21.46
C PHE A 59 1.50 6.48 -21.54
N ILE A 60 1.01 6.99 -20.41
CA ILE A 60 0.15 8.19 -20.41
C ILE A 60 0.99 9.44 -20.54
N TYR A 61 2.16 9.46 -19.88
CA TYR A 61 3.07 10.60 -19.92
C TYR A 61 4.16 10.47 -20.98
N ASP A 62 4.18 9.36 -21.72
CA ASP A 62 5.14 9.06 -22.80
C ASP A 62 6.61 9.30 -22.39
N LEU A 63 6.94 8.88 -21.17
CA LEU A 63 8.27 9.09 -20.63
C LEU A 63 9.21 7.96 -21.07
N ASN A 64 10.47 8.32 -21.29
CA ASN A 64 11.51 7.34 -21.58
C ASN A 64 11.59 6.30 -20.44
N SER A 65 11.60 5.02 -20.80
CA SER A 65 11.62 3.89 -19.84
C SER A 65 12.78 3.99 -18.84
N PHE A 66 13.94 4.44 -19.31
CA PHE A 66 15.12 4.60 -18.46
C PHE A 66 14.95 5.76 -17.46
N VAL A 67 14.29 6.86 -17.86
CA VAL A 67 13.94 7.97 -16.95
C VAL A 67 12.98 7.48 -15.88
N VAL A 68 11.98 6.68 -16.25
CA VAL A 68 11.03 6.08 -15.29
C VAL A 68 11.76 5.14 -14.33
N PHE A 69 12.62 4.26 -14.84
CA PHE A 69 13.39 3.33 -14.02
C PHE A 69 14.31 4.07 -13.04
N PHE A 70 15.14 4.98 -13.55
CA PHE A 70 16.13 5.68 -12.74
C PHE A 70 15.50 6.66 -11.75
N GLY A 71 14.43 7.36 -12.16
CA GLY A 71 13.64 8.22 -11.27
C GLY A 71 12.99 7.43 -10.13
N THR A 72 12.50 6.23 -10.41
CA THR A 72 11.96 5.33 -9.38
C THR A 72 13.05 4.89 -8.39
N VAL A 73 14.26 4.58 -8.89
CA VAL A 73 15.41 4.25 -8.02
C VAL A 73 15.81 5.44 -7.14
N LEU A 74 15.87 6.66 -7.67
CA LEU A 74 16.15 7.85 -6.88
C LEU A 74 15.05 8.11 -5.84
N GLY A 75 13.78 7.95 -6.22
CA GLY A 75 12.65 8.01 -5.31
C GLY A 75 12.77 7.00 -4.16
N SER A 76 13.25 5.78 -4.46
CA SER A 76 13.47 4.74 -3.46
C SER A 76 14.50 5.12 -2.38
N LEU A 77 15.54 5.88 -2.76
CA LEU A 77 16.52 6.40 -1.81
C LEU A 77 15.88 7.40 -0.85
N LEU A 78 15.02 8.30 -1.35
CA LEU A 78 14.27 9.21 -0.50
C LEU A 78 13.36 8.43 0.46
N VAL A 79 12.61 7.44 -0.03
CA VAL A 79 11.78 6.55 0.80
C VAL A 79 12.61 5.87 1.89
N TYR A 80 13.80 5.37 1.55
CA TYR A 80 14.74 4.77 2.51
C TYR A 80 15.12 5.72 3.64
N PHE A 81 15.55 6.94 3.31
CA PHE A 81 15.97 7.92 4.33
C PHE A 81 14.82 8.31 5.23
N PHE A 82 13.67 8.68 4.66
CA PHE A 82 12.52 9.10 5.45
C PHE A 82 11.93 7.96 6.29
N SER A 83 11.90 6.72 5.77
CA SER A 83 11.45 5.55 6.55
C SER A 83 12.35 5.28 7.76
N ASN A 84 13.67 5.50 7.64
CA ASN A 84 14.56 5.39 8.78
C ASN A 84 14.33 6.49 9.82
N TRP A 85 14.17 7.74 9.38
CA TRP A 85 13.95 8.86 10.29
C TRP A 85 12.61 8.77 11.01
N ILE A 86 11.53 8.46 10.30
CA ILE A 86 10.18 8.35 10.87
C ILE A 86 9.99 7.04 11.66
N GLY A 87 10.60 5.94 11.21
CA GLY A 87 10.44 4.63 11.87
C GLY A 87 11.27 4.47 13.16
N LYS A 88 12.39 5.18 13.30
CA LYS A 88 13.29 5.05 14.46
C LYS A 88 12.63 5.41 15.80
N PRO A 89 11.87 6.51 15.95
CA PRO A 89 11.18 6.81 17.19
C PRO A 89 10.24 5.67 17.63
N SER A 90 9.41 5.19 16.73
CA SER A 90 8.48 4.09 17.00
C SER A 90 9.20 2.78 17.31
N GLN A 91 10.29 2.47 16.63
CA GLN A 91 11.14 1.32 16.94
C GLN A 91 11.74 1.45 18.36
N LYS A 92 12.25 2.62 18.73
CA LYS A 92 12.87 2.85 20.04
C LYS A 92 11.86 2.74 21.18
N PHE A 93 10.73 3.44 21.08
CA PHE A 93 9.75 3.58 22.16
C PHE A 93 8.56 2.61 22.07
N GLY A 94 8.41 1.85 20.98
CA GLY A 94 7.30 0.92 20.79
C GLY A 94 5.97 1.58 20.45
N LEU A 95 5.96 2.87 20.10
CA LEU A 95 4.76 3.67 19.88
C LEU A 95 4.22 3.54 18.45
N PRO A 96 2.89 3.44 18.25
CA PRO A 96 2.30 3.59 16.93
C PRO A 96 2.39 5.05 16.47
N PHE A 97 2.28 5.28 15.14
CA PHE A 97 2.49 6.62 14.59
C PHE A 97 1.54 7.68 15.16
N VAL A 98 0.27 7.34 15.36
CA VAL A 98 -0.74 8.28 15.88
C VAL A 98 -0.45 8.73 17.31
N VAL A 99 0.15 7.87 18.13
CA VAL A 99 0.58 8.24 19.49
C VAL A 99 1.88 9.03 19.43
N LEU A 100 2.80 8.66 18.53
CA LEU A 100 4.02 9.43 18.31
C LEU A 100 3.74 10.87 17.89
N LEU A 101 2.73 11.11 17.05
CA LEU A 101 2.31 12.46 16.65
C LEU A 101 1.92 13.37 17.84
N ARG A 102 1.56 12.80 19.00
CA ARG A 102 1.24 13.61 20.18
C ARG A 102 2.43 14.40 20.69
N SER A 103 3.66 13.89 20.51
CA SER A 103 4.86 14.62 20.93
C SER A 103 5.05 15.93 20.18
N SER A 104 4.71 15.93 18.89
CA SER A 104 4.94 17.09 18.01
C SER A 104 3.71 17.99 17.84
N LEU A 105 2.51 17.43 17.87
CA LEU A 105 1.27 18.15 17.53
C LEU A 105 0.25 18.20 18.69
N GLY A 106 0.59 17.60 19.83
CA GLY A 106 -0.36 17.42 20.93
C GLY A 106 -1.49 16.45 20.61
N ILE A 107 -2.42 16.32 21.55
CA ILE A 107 -3.50 15.34 21.44
C ILE A 107 -4.45 15.67 20.29
N ASN A 108 -4.88 16.93 20.19
CA ASN A 108 -5.85 17.36 19.18
C ASN A 108 -5.24 17.33 17.77
N GLY A 109 -3.99 17.79 17.61
CA GLY A 109 -3.27 17.73 16.36
C GLY A 109 -3.08 16.28 15.90
N SER A 110 -2.71 15.37 16.80
CA SER A 110 -2.56 13.95 16.48
C SER A 110 -3.89 13.29 16.06
N ARG A 111 -5.02 13.71 16.65
CA ARG A 111 -6.36 13.25 16.24
C ARG A 111 -6.72 13.73 14.85
N PHE A 112 -6.48 15.01 14.55
CA PHE A 112 -6.78 15.59 13.24
C PHE A 112 -5.96 14.95 12.12
N ILE A 113 -4.64 14.84 12.31
CA ILE A 113 -3.77 14.19 11.31
C ILE A 113 -4.05 12.69 11.21
N GLY A 114 -4.30 12.01 12.35
CA GLY A 114 -4.72 10.61 12.34
C GLY A 114 -6.01 10.41 11.55
N LEU A 115 -7.01 11.27 11.73
CA LEU A 115 -8.27 11.21 10.98
C LEU A 115 -8.04 11.47 9.49
N SER A 116 -7.23 12.47 9.13
CA SER A 116 -6.88 12.74 7.73
C SER A 116 -6.19 11.53 7.09
N ARG A 117 -5.24 10.89 7.79
CA ARG A 117 -4.59 9.65 7.35
C ARG A 117 -5.59 8.50 7.21
N CYS A 118 -6.55 8.40 8.12
CA CYS A 118 -7.60 7.39 8.08
C CYS A 118 -8.49 7.55 6.86
N LEU A 119 -8.94 8.77 6.54
CA LEU A 119 -9.76 9.05 5.36
C LEU A 119 -9.05 8.65 4.08
N VAL A 120 -7.77 9.03 3.95
CA VAL A 120 -6.94 8.59 2.82
C VAL A 120 -6.81 7.07 2.78
N GLY A 121 -6.62 6.43 3.93
CA GLY A 121 -6.52 4.97 4.02
C GLY A 121 -7.81 4.26 3.63
N ILE A 122 -8.97 4.76 4.06
CA ILE A 122 -10.29 4.21 3.66
C ILE A 122 -10.51 4.38 2.16
N PHE A 123 -10.14 5.53 1.61
CA PHE A 123 -10.26 5.79 0.18
C PHE A 123 -9.39 4.82 -0.63
N MET A 124 -8.12 4.69 -0.28
CA MET A 124 -7.20 3.74 -0.92
C MET A 124 -7.61 2.28 -0.70
N PHE A 125 -8.18 1.95 0.47
CA PHE A 125 -8.74 0.62 0.74
C PHE A 125 -9.86 0.28 -0.24
N GLY A 126 -10.78 1.22 -0.47
CA GLY A 126 -11.88 1.04 -1.42
C GLY A 126 -11.39 0.87 -2.86
N ILE A 127 -10.48 1.74 -3.32
CA ILE A 127 -9.87 1.64 -4.66
C ILE A 127 -9.17 0.29 -4.85
N GLN A 128 -8.35 -0.10 -3.89
CA GLN A 128 -7.62 -1.36 -3.95
C GLN A 128 -8.57 -2.57 -3.94
N THR A 129 -9.68 -2.48 -3.18
CA THR A 129 -10.74 -3.51 -3.17
C THR A 129 -11.45 -3.59 -4.52
N TYR A 130 -11.70 -2.46 -5.19
CA TYR A 130 -12.22 -2.46 -6.55
C TYR A 130 -11.27 -3.16 -7.53
N PHE A 131 -9.98 -2.85 -7.51
CA PHE A 131 -9.02 -3.53 -8.38
C PHE A 131 -8.85 -5.01 -8.03
N LEU A 132 -8.90 -5.36 -6.74
CA LEU A 132 -8.95 -6.75 -6.29
C LEU A 132 -10.18 -7.49 -6.86
N SER A 133 -11.36 -6.84 -6.82
CA SER A 133 -12.58 -7.42 -7.34
C SER A 133 -12.50 -7.71 -8.83
N LYS A 134 -11.81 -6.89 -9.62
CA LYS A 134 -11.57 -7.17 -11.05
C LYS A 134 -10.80 -8.49 -11.26
N ALA A 135 -9.80 -8.78 -10.44
CA ALA A 135 -9.11 -10.07 -10.49
C ALA A 135 -10.06 -11.24 -10.16
N VAL A 136 -10.94 -11.06 -9.15
CA VAL A 136 -11.96 -12.05 -8.80
C VAL A 136 -12.96 -12.23 -9.95
N VAL A 137 -13.38 -11.15 -10.62
CA VAL A 137 -14.26 -11.21 -11.81
C VAL A 137 -13.66 -12.09 -12.90
N TYR A 138 -12.36 -11.94 -13.19
CA TYR A 138 -11.70 -12.78 -14.20
C TYR A 138 -11.75 -14.26 -13.81
N LEU A 139 -11.48 -14.62 -12.57
CA LEU A 139 -11.58 -16.02 -12.10
C LEU A 139 -13.02 -16.54 -12.21
N LEU A 140 -14.02 -15.74 -11.80
CA LEU A 140 -15.42 -16.14 -11.90
C LEU A 140 -15.84 -16.37 -13.36
N ARG A 141 -15.47 -15.46 -14.27
CA ARG A 141 -15.76 -15.59 -15.69
C ARG A 141 -15.09 -16.82 -16.32
N ILE A 142 -13.81 -17.07 -16.00
CA ILE A 142 -13.12 -18.28 -16.46
C ILE A 142 -13.82 -19.54 -15.93
N GLY A 143 -14.23 -19.55 -14.65
CA GLY A 143 -14.98 -20.66 -14.08
C GLY A 143 -16.32 -20.89 -14.78
N ILE A 144 -17.12 -19.85 -14.96
CA ILE A 144 -18.42 -19.93 -15.67
C ILE A 144 -18.22 -20.41 -17.11
N PHE A 145 -17.26 -19.81 -17.84
CA PHE A 145 -16.95 -20.19 -19.23
C PHE A 145 -16.52 -21.65 -19.35
N SER A 146 -15.73 -22.14 -18.38
CA SER A 146 -15.29 -23.55 -18.37
C SER A 146 -16.43 -24.53 -18.07
N PHE A 147 -17.49 -24.08 -17.39
CA PHE A 147 -18.68 -24.89 -17.11
C PHE A 147 -19.67 -24.85 -18.28
N ASP A 148 -20.07 -23.64 -18.69
CA ASP A 148 -20.96 -23.41 -19.85
C ASP A 148 -20.75 -21.97 -20.35
N SER A 149 -20.19 -21.82 -21.55
CA SER A 149 -19.91 -20.52 -22.18
C SER A 149 -21.17 -19.70 -22.46
N SER A 150 -22.31 -20.36 -22.71
CA SER A 150 -23.60 -19.71 -23.04
C SER A 150 -24.19 -18.95 -21.84
N LEU A 151 -23.79 -19.29 -20.61
CA LEU A 151 -24.23 -18.60 -19.42
C LEU A 151 -23.78 -17.13 -19.37
N LEU A 152 -22.63 -16.80 -19.95
CA LEU A 152 -22.12 -15.42 -19.97
C LEU A 152 -22.91 -14.49 -20.87
N ASP A 153 -23.68 -15.04 -21.85
CA ASP A 153 -24.50 -14.29 -22.80
C ASP A 153 -25.92 -14.00 -22.27
N GLN A 154 -26.25 -14.49 -21.07
CA GLN A 154 -27.55 -14.25 -20.47
C GLN A 154 -27.74 -12.76 -20.11
N GLU A 155 -28.94 -12.24 -20.32
CA GLU A 155 -29.31 -10.84 -20.06
C GLU A 155 -28.98 -10.38 -18.63
N ILE A 156 -29.05 -11.27 -17.63
CA ILE A 156 -28.74 -10.96 -16.25
C ILE A 156 -27.27 -10.49 -16.06
N PHE A 157 -26.36 -11.02 -16.85
CA PHE A 157 -24.93 -10.62 -16.80
C PHE A 157 -24.65 -9.37 -17.65
N LEU A 158 -25.60 -8.95 -18.47
CA LEU A 158 -25.51 -7.73 -19.27
C LEU A 158 -26.21 -6.54 -18.60
N THR A 159 -26.94 -6.78 -17.50
CA THR A 159 -27.59 -5.72 -16.71
C THR A 159 -26.59 -5.05 -15.75
N PHE A 160 -26.56 -3.71 -15.78
CA PHE A 160 -25.66 -2.92 -14.96
C PHE A 160 -26.41 -2.12 -13.89
N LEU A 161 -25.96 -2.20 -12.66
CA LEU A 161 -26.37 -1.36 -11.54
C LEU A 161 -25.16 -0.58 -11.02
N LEU A 162 -25.22 0.75 -10.98
CA LEU A 162 -24.09 1.62 -10.59
C LEU A 162 -22.79 1.34 -11.38
N GLY A 163 -22.91 0.94 -12.64
CA GLY A 163 -21.77 0.63 -13.51
C GLY A 163 -21.15 -0.75 -13.32
N LEU A 164 -21.73 -1.60 -12.44
CA LEU A 164 -21.28 -2.96 -12.18
C LEU A 164 -22.35 -3.97 -12.62
N ASN A 165 -21.95 -5.04 -13.29
CA ASN A 165 -22.82 -6.17 -13.60
C ASN A 165 -22.91 -7.15 -12.41
N VAL A 166 -23.76 -8.16 -12.51
CA VAL A 166 -24.00 -9.13 -11.42
C VAL A 166 -22.72 -9.85 -10.98
N ILE A 167 -21.86 -10.26 -11.92
CA ILE A 167 -20.58 -10.93 -11.60
C ILE A 167 -19.65 -9.97 -10.84
N GLU A 168 -19.60 -8.72 -11.25
CA GLU A 168 -18.78 -7.68 -10.59
C GLU A 168 -19.29 -7.38 -9.18
N TRP A 169 -20.62 -7.34 -8.97
CA TRP A 169 -21.20 -7.23 -7.63
C TRP A 169 -20.83 -8.39 -6.72
N ILE A 170 -20.96 -9.63 -7.22
CA ILE A 170 -20.55 -10.84 -6.48
C ILE A 170 -19.06 -10.76 -6.13
N ALA A 171 -18.22 -10.36 -7.08
CA ALA A 171 -16.78 -10.26 -6.87
C ALA A 171 -16.40 -9.19 -5.82
N VAL A 172 -17.05 -8.03 -5.82
CA VAL A 172 -16.82 -6.98 -4.80
C VAL A 172 -17.24 -7.48 -3.42
N ILE A 173 -18.38 -8.16 -3.31
CA ILE A 173 -18.86 -8.74 -2.05
C ILE A 173 -17.88 -9.80 -1.54
N ILE A 174 -17.42 -10.72 -2.41
CA ILE A 174 -16.40 -11.72 -2.04
C ILE A 174 -15.12 -11.04 -1.57
N ALA A 175 -14.64 -10.04 -2.31
CA ALA A 175 -13.41 -9.33 -1.98
C ALA A 175 -13.50 -8.64 -0.60
N ILE A 176 -14.61 -7.97 -0.30
CA ILE A 176 -14.77 -7.25 0.97
C ILE A 176 -14.92 -8.21 2.15
N LEU A 177 -15.71 -9.29 1.99
CA LEU A 177 -15.91 -10.29 3.03
C LEU A 177 -14.61 -11.05 3.34
N LEU A 178 -13.86 -11.44 2.31
CA LEU A 178 -12.58 -12.11 2.46
C LEU A 178 -11.56 -11.24 3.22
N GLN A 179 -11.44 -9.96 2.84
CA GLN A 179 -10.57 -9.02 3.53
C GLN A 179 -11.04 -8.79 4.98
N GLY A 180 -12.34 -8.56 5.20
CA GLY A 180 -12.90 -8.37 6.53
C GLY A 180 -12.62 -9.55 7.45
N PHE A 181 -12.78 -10.77 6.97
CA PHE A 181 -12.45 -11.98 7.70
C PHE A 181 -10.95 -12.08 8.02
N LEU A 182 -10.08 -12.01 7.02
CA LEU A 182 -8.65 -12.18 7.20
C LEU A 182 -8.04 -11.11 8.13
N PHE A 183 -8.48 -9.86 7.99
CA PHE A 183 -7.92 -8.74 8.75
C PHE A 183 -8.36 -8.74 10.22
N SER A 184 -9.48 -9.41 10.53
CA SER A 184 -9.96 -9.57 11.91
C SER A 184 -9.15 -10.55 12.76
N LEU A 185 -8.27 -11.36 12.14
CA LEU A 185 -7.51 -12.42 12.81
C LEU A 185 -6.33 -11.92 13.67
N GLY A 186 -6.07 -10.61 13.67
CA GLY A 186 -5.08 -9.96 14.53
C GLY A 186 -3.64 -9.97 14.01
N MET A 187 -2.75 -9.20 14.67
CA MET A 187 -1.41 -8.89 14.16
C MET A 187 -0.49 -10.12 13.98
N ILE A 188 -0.63 -11.14 14.83
CA ILE A 188 0.19 -12.37 14.71
C ILE A 188 -0.13 -13.10 13.40
N PHE A 189 -1.41 -13.19 13.05
CA PHE A 189 -1.85 -13.81 11.80
C PHE A 189 -1.54 -12.90 10.62
N ASN A 190 -1.75 -11.60 10.77
CA ASN A 190 -1.45 -10.60 9.73
C ASN A 190 0.04 -10.64 9.33
N ARG A 191 0.97 -10.84 10.28
CA ARG A 191 2.39 -11.07 9.97
C ARG A 191 2.61 -12.30 9.07
N LYS A 192 1.88 -13.39 9.30
CA LYS A 192 1.97 -14.58 8.43
C LYS A 192 1.44 -14.30 7.02
N ILE A 193 0.34 -13.55 6.91
CA ILE A 193 -0.17 -13.08 5.61
C ILE A 193 0.90 -12.28 4.88
N ILE A 194 1.53 -11.31 5.55
CA ILE A 194 2.58 -10.47 4.96
C ILE A 194 3.74 -11.32 4.41
N ILE A 195 4.23 -12.30 5.18
CA ILE A 195 5.35 -13.15 4.75
C ILE A 195 4.94 -14.05 3.58
N PHE A 196 3.80 -14.73 3.69
CA PHE A 196 3.29 -15.62 2.65
C PHE A 196 3.04 -14.88 1.35
N SER A 197 2.36 -13.72 1.44
CA SER A 197 2.06 -12.90 0.26
C SER A 197 3.32 -12.37 -0.41
N ALA A 198 4.35 -11.97 0.34
CA ALA A 198 5.58 -11.49 -0.25
C ALA A 198 6.23 -12.58 -1.14
N ILE A 199 6.32 -13.81 -0.66
CA ILE A 199 6.86 -14.94 -1.45
C ILE A 199 6.02 -15.14 -2.71
N THR A 200 4.69 -15.14 -2.55
CA THR A 200 3.74 -15.35 -3.64
C THR A 200 3.84 -14.26 -4.70
N VAL A 201 3.98 -13.00 -4.28
CA VAL A 201 4.10 -11.84 -5.19
C VAL A 201 5.37 -11.90 -6.03
N TYR A 202 6.51 -12.28 -5.44
CA TYR A 202 7.74 -12.44 -6.22
C TYR A 202 7.63 -13.57 -7.25
N LEU A 203 7.02 -14.69 -6.88
CA LEU A 203 6.74 -15.78 -7.82
C LEU A 203 5.81 -15.32 -8.94
N ALA A 204 4.77 -14.57 -8.61
CA ALA A 204 3.84 -14.00 -9.59
C ALA A 204 4.54 -13.10 -10.61
N MET A 205 5.37 -12.17 -10.13
CA MET A 205 6.10 -11.26 -11.02
C MET A 205 7.05 -12.01 -11.94
N LEU A 206 7.74 -13.05 -11.45
CA LEU A 206 8.58 -13.90 -12.27
C LEU A 206 7.76 -14.67 -13.30
N MET A 207 6.64 -15.27 -12.92
CA MET A 207 5.75 -15.98 -13.84
C MET A 207 5.20 -15.04 -14.91
N PHE A 208 4.76 -13.84 -14.50
CA PHE A 208 4.24 -12.85 -15.44
C PHE A 208 5.33 -12.36 -16.40
N PHE A 209 6.51 -12.07 -15.89
CA PHE A 209 7.67 -11.70 -16.70
C PHE A 209 7.99 -12.78 -17.75
N PHE A 210 8.11 -14.05 -17.33
CA PHE A 210 8.40 -15.14 -18.25
C PHE A 210 7.27 -15.40 -19.23
N SER A 211 6.01 -15.25 -18.84
CA SER A 211 4.88 -15.42 -19.76
C SER A 211 4.89 -14.38 -20.88
N VAL A 212 5.24 -13.13 -20.57
CA VAL A 212 5.41 -12.08 -21.59
C VAL A 212 6.65 -12.34 -22.44
N LEU A 213 7.78 -12.74 -21.85
CA LEU A 213 9.01 -13.05 -22.57
C LEU A 213 8.81 -14.19 -23.57
N LEU A 214 8.09 -15.24 -23.19
CA LEU A 214 7.90 -16.43 -24.00
C LEU A 214 6.77 -16.29 -25.03
N SER A 215 5.90 -15.28 -24.91
CA SER A 215 4.83 -15.04 -25.89
C SER A 215 5.38 -14.70 -27.28
N ASP A 216 6.45 -13.89 -27.35
CA ASP A 216 7.23 -13.61 -28.55
C ASP A 216 8.63 -13.14 -28.17
N VAL A 217 9.58 -14.05 -28.15
CA VAL A 217 10.97 -13.81 -27.71
C VAL A 217 11.66 -12.71 -28.51
N LYS A 218 11.40 -12.61 -29.81
CA LYS A 218 12.07 -11.64 -30.69
C LYS A 218 11.64 -10.21 -30.37
N PHE A 219 10.33 -9.96 -30.29
CA PHE A 219 9.78 -8.63 -30.01
C PHE A 219 9.99 -8.21 -28.57
N THR A 220 9.81 -9.13 -27.62
CA THR A 220 10.01 -8.83 -26.19
C THR A 220 11.48 -8.59 -25.87
N SER A 221 12.43 -9.27 -26.52
CA SER A 221 13.86 -8.96 -26.35
C SER A 221 14.22 -7.58 -26.90
N GLN A 222 13.61 -7.17 -28.00
CA GLN A 222 13.80 -5.84 -28.57
C GLN A 222 13.22 -4.75 -27.68
N ALA A 223 12.02 -4.97 -27.10
CA ALA A 223 11.41 -4.08 -26.10
C ALA A 223 12.30 -3.96 -24.85
N PHE A 224 12.89 -5.05 -24.40
CA PHE A 224 13.85 -5.07 -23.29
C PHE A 224 15.09 -4.22 -23.56
N LEU A 225 15.68 -4.33 -24.73
CA LEU A 225 16.82 -3.49 -25.12
C LEU A 225 16.45 -2.00 -25.15
N ASN A 226 15.22 -1.68 -25.54
CA ASN A 226 14.71 -0.31 -25.51
C ASN A 226 14.57 0.23 -24.09
N VAL A 227 14.15 -0.60 -23.11
CA VAL A 227 14.10 -0.20 -21.69
C VAL A 227 15.48 0.15 -21.15
N LEU A 228 16.52 -0.59 -21.58
CA LEU A 228 17.90 -0.37 -21.17
C LEU A 228 18.65 0.65 -22.03
N ASN A 229 17.97 1.29 -22.97
CA ASN A 229 18.60 2.24 -23.86
C ASN A 229 18.87 3.57 -23.16
N PHE A 230 20.15 3.83 -22.89
CA PHE A 230 20.64 5.09 -22.31
C PHE A 230 20.71 6.24 -23.32
N TYR A 231 20.42 5.98 -24.58
CA TYR A 231 20.47 7.00 -25.64
C TYR A 231 19.50 8.13 -25.28
N ASN A 232 19.97 9.35 -25.33
CA ASN A 232 19.25 10.56 -24.89
C ASN A 232 18.97 10.70 -23.39
N PHE A 233 19.37 9.79 -22.52
CA PHE A 233 19.14 9.95 -21.05
C PHE A 233 19.74 11.25 -20.52
N PHE A 234 20.96 11.61 -20.92
CA PHE A 234 21.65 12.83 -20.49
C PHE A 234 21.15 14.11 -21.17
N ASN A 235 20.07 14.06 -21.94
CA ASN A 235 19.45 15.26 -22.47
C ASN A 235 18.85 16.08 -21.34
N ILE A 236 19.12 17.39 -21.33
CA ILE A 236 18.61 18.35 -20.33
C ILE A 236 17.07 18.29 -20.23
N ASN A 237 16.38 17.97 -21.31
CA ASN A 237 14.93 17.84 -21.36
C ASN A 237 14.40 16.70 -20.46
N ASN A 238 15.24 15.71 -20.12
CA ASN A 238 14.88 14.61 -19.22
C ASN A 238 15.01 14.95 -17.74
N LEU A 239 15.59 16.11 -17.40
CA LEU A 239 15.77 16.50 -15.98
C LEU A 239 14.42 16.73 -15.29
N SER A 240 13.50 17.46 -15.91
CA SER A 240 12.16 17.70 -15.35
C SER A 240 11.36 16.38 -15.23
N PRO A 241 11.25 15.52 -16.25
CA PRO A 241 10.65 14.20 -16.10
C PRO A 241 11.29 13.35 -14.99
N LEU A 242 12.62 13.36 -14.87
CA LEU A 242 13.32 12.61 -13.82
C LEU A 242 12.94 13.07 -12.41
N ILE A 243 12.90 14.39 -12.20
CA ILE A 243 12.46 14.98 -10.92
C ILE A 243 11.00 14.62 -10.65
N THR A 244 10.13 14.69 -11.65
CA THR A 244 8.71 14.33 -11.53
C THR A 244 8.57 12.86 -11.12
N VAL A 245 9.20 11.92 -11.82
CA VAL A 245 9.13 10.47 -11.48
C VAL A 245 9.66 10.22 -10.08
N THR A 246 10.77 10.87 -9.69
CA THR A 246 11.33 10.76 -8.34
C THR A 246 10.36 11.27 -7.30
N GLY A 247 9.74 12.42 -7.53
CA GLY A 247 8.76 13.04 -6.65
C GLY A 247 7.49 12.21 -6.52
N THR A 248 6.91 11.75 -7.63
CA THR A 248 5.71 10.90 -7.65
C THR A 248 5.96 9.55 -6.95
N THR A 249 7.13 8.95 -7.16
CA THR A 249 7.52 7.72 -6.44
C THR A 249 7.58 7.98 -4.93
N PHE A 250 8.22 9.05 -4.50
CA PHE A 250 8.26 9.42 -3.08
C PHE A 250 6.86 9.74 -2.53
N ALA A 251 6.05 10.51 -3.28
CA ALA A 251 4.67 10.86 -2.92
C ALA A 251 3.81 9.60 -2.72
N TYR A 252 3.93 8.60 -3.60
CA TYR A 252 3.22 7.34 -3.48
C TYR A 252 3.50 6.63 -2.14
N PHE A 253 4.75 6.59 -1.72
CA PHE A 253 5.12 5.97 -0.45
C PHE A 253 4.93 6.88 0.77
N SER A 254 4.66 8.17 0.60
CA SER A 254 4.50 9.13 1.71
C SER A 254 3.43 8.68 2.71
N ILE A 255 2.33 8.12 2.23
CA ILE A 255 1.22 7.60 3.04
C ILE A 255 1.69 6.43 3.92
N VAL A 256 2.52 5.54 3.37
CA VAL A 256 3.07 4.39 4.11
C VAL A 256 4.17 4.85 5.08
N ILE A 257 5.03 5.78 4.66
CA ILE A 257 6.09 6.35 5.50
C ILE A 257 5.50 7.02 6.74
N LEU A 258 4.43 7.82 6.58
CA LEU A 258 3.78 8.51 7.69
C LEU A 258 3.34 7.55 8.79
N SER A 259 2.70 6.45 8.40
CA SER A 259 2.18 5.42 9.32
C SER A 259 3.16 4.26 9.56
N PHE A 260 4.41 4.37 9.10
CA PHE A 260 5.39 3.30 9.26
C PHE A 260 5.68 2.95 10.72
N GLY A 261 5.44 3.87 11.64
CA GLY A 261 5.50 3.65 13.08
C GLY A 261 4.66 2.47 13.57
N ASP A 262 3.53 2.19 12.92
CA ASP A 262 2.62 1.11 13.29
C ASP A 262 3.25 -0.29 13.12
N PHE A 263 4.25 -0.40 12.26
CA PHE A 263 4.99 -1.62 11.98
C PHE A 263 6.41 -1.58 12.55
N SER A 264 7.12 -0.45 12.44
CA SER A 264 8.49 -0.33 12.92
C SER A 264 8.61 -0.52 14.43
N ARG A 265 7.53 -0.28 15.20
CA ARG A 265 7.47 -0.52 16.65
C ARG A 265 7.69 -1.98 17.06
N TYR A 266 7.46 -2.93 16.17
CA TYR A 266 7.70 -4.36 16.41
C TYR A 266 9.12 -4.83 16.09
N ILE A 267 9.96 -3.94 15.52
CA ILE A 267 11.32 -4.29 15.10
C ILE A 267 12.23 -4.35 16.31
N ASN A 268 13.02 -5.40 16.37
CA ASN A 268 13.89 -5.74 17.50
C ASN A 268 14.88 -4.60 17.83
N ASN A 269 15.65 -4.13 16.84
CA ASN A 269 16.66 -3.10 17.05
C ASN A 269 16.89 -2.21 15.82
N GLU A 270 17.64 -1.11 16.02
CA GLU A 270 17.93 -0.12 14.97
C GLU A 270 18.69 -0.71 13.77
N SER A 271 19.58 -1.68 13.99
CA SER A 271 20.34 -2.32 12.91
C SER A 271 19.38 -3.10 11.98
N GLN A 272 18.42 -3.82 12.56
CA GLN A 272 17.39 -4.53 11.79
C GLN A 272 16.48 -3.57 11.03
N LEU A 273 16.13 -2.42 11.64
CA LEU A 273 15.37 -1.36 10.99
C LEU A 273 16.10 -0.83 9.74
N LYS A 274 17.36 -0.44 9.88
CA LYS A 274 18.17 0.09 8.76
C LYS A 274 18.35 -0.92 7.64
N LYS A 275 18.69 -2.17 7.99
CA LYS A 275 18.82 -3.27 7.00
C LYS A 275 17.53 -3.56 6.29
N GLY A 276 16.40 -3.60 7.02
CA GLY A 276 15.10 -3.84 6.46
C GLY A 276 14.62 -2.71 5.55
N ASN A 277 14.87 -1.45 5.91
CA ASN A 277 14.52 -0.33 5.05
C ASN A 277 15.43 -0.23 3.82
N LEU A 278 16.69 -0.68 3.87
CA LEU A 278 17.52 -0.78 2.67
C LEU A 278 16.90 -1.71 1.62
N CYS A 279 16.11 -2.68 2.06
CA CYS A 279 15.37 -3.56 1.15
C CYS A 279 14.33 -2.81 0.30
N ILE A 280 13.91 -1.57 0.67
CA ILE A 280 13.05 -0.72 -0.18
C ILE A 280 13.72 -0.49 -1.54
N VAL A 281 14.99 -0.11 -1.51
CA VAL A 281 15.74 0.18 -2.73
C VAL A 281 15.83 -1.08 -3.61
N LEU A 282 16.19 -2.21 -3.01
CA LEU A 282 16.26 -3.48 -3.73
C LEU A 282 14.91 -3.89 -4.32
N ASN A 283 13.84 -3.80 -3.52
CA ASN A 283 12.49 -4.14 -3.96
C ASN A 283 12.03 -3.25 -5.12
N LEU A 284 12.27 -1.92 -5.05
CA LEU A 284 11.88 -0.99 -6.10
C LEU A 284 12.69 -1.17 -7.39
N ILE A 285 13.99 -1.47 -7.29
CA ILE A 285 14.81 -1.81 -8.45
C ILE A 285 14.23 -3.03 -9.17
N ILE A 286 14.00 -4.12 -8.43
CA ILE A 286 13.46 -5.37 -9.00
C ILE A 286 12.08 -5.13 -9.60
N PHE A 287 11.20 -4.47 -8.87
CA PHE A 287 9.83 -4.23 -9.28
C PHE A 287 9.73 -3.33 -10.51
N SER A 288 10.41 -2.18 -10.51
CA SER A 288 10.37 -1.25 -11.64
C SER A 288 10.94 -1.86 -12.91
N PHE A 289 12.00 -2.68 -12.77
CA PHE A 289 12.56 -3.42 -13.88
C PHE A 289 11.55 -4.40 -14.49
N PHE A 290 10.94 -5.25 -13.66
CA PHE A 290 9.95 -6.20 -14.16
C PHE A 290 8.68 -5.52 -14.68
N ALA A 291 8.18 -4.50 -13.98
CA ALA A 291 6.98 -3.78 -14.40
C ALA A 291 7.19 -3.10 -15.77
N LEU A 292 8.30 -2.39 -15.95
CA LEU A 292 8.62 -1.77 -17.24
C LEU A 292 8.80 -2.79 -18.35
N PHE A 293 9.49 -3.90 -18.07
CA PHE A 293 9.67 -4.96 -19.06
C PHE A 293 8.33 -5.57 -19.49
N ILE A 294 7.45 -5.89 -18.53
CA ILE A 294 6.12 -6.43 -18.82
C ILE A 294 5.31 -5.44 -19.66
N VAL A 295 5.31 -4.18 -19.24
CA VAL A 295 4.54 -3.11 -19.92
C VAL A 295 5.03 -2.86 -21.33
N THR A 296 6.34 -2.73 -21.53
CA THR A 296 6.93 -2.50 -22.87
C THR A 296 6.83 -3.73 -23.76
N GLY A 297 6.97 -4.94 -23.20
CA GLY A 297 6.84 -6.18 -23.94
C GLY A 297 5.41 -6.41 -24.45
N VAL A 298 4.41 -6.13 -23.61
CA VAL A 298 3.00 -6.23 -24.00
C VAL A 298 2.62 -5.12 -24.98
N ASP A 299 3.14 -3.90 -24.84
CA ASP A 299 2.95 -2.82 -25.81
C ASP A 299 3.48 -3.21 -27.18
N ALA A 300 4.69 -3.79 -27.25
CA ALA A 300 5.27 -4.27 -28.48
C ALA A 300 4.44 -5.40 -29.12
N PHE A 301 3.92 -6.33 -28.30
CA PHE A 301 3.07 -7.42 -28.76
C PHE A 301 1.72 -6.93 -29.30
N LEU A 302 1.07 -5.99 -28.61
CA LEU A 302 -0.23 -5.44 -29.00
C LEU A 302 -0.14 -4.59 -30.28
N LYS A 303 0.96 -3.87 -30.49
CA LYS A 303 1.18 -3.06 -31.71
C LYS A 303 1.25 -3.88 -32.99
N GLN A 304 1.49 -5.20 -32.91
CA GLN A 304 1.44 -6.10 -34.04
C GLN A 304 0.01 -6.40 -34.52
N ASN A 305 -0.99 -6.27 -33.64
CA ASN A 305 -2.39 -6.52 -33.91
C ASN A 305 -3.19 -5.21 -33.84
N PRO A 306 -3.40 -4.52 -35.00
CA PRO A 306 -4.05 -3.20 -35.03
C PRO A 306 -5.44 -3.16 -34.42
N GLU A 307 -6.16 -4.28 -34.40
CA GLU A 307 -7.50 -4.40 -33.81
C GLU A 307 -7.50 -4.25 -32.27
N ASN A 308 -6.36 -4.47 -31.62
CA ASN A 308 -6.22 -4.38 -30.16
C ASN A 308 -5.76 -3.02 -29.63
N LEU A 309 -5.45 -2.06 -30.50
CA LEU A 309 -4.80 -0.77 -30.20
C LEU A 309 -5.67 0.24 -29.44
N SER A 310 -6.95 -0.05 -29.16
CA SER A 310 -7.86 0.97 -28.62
C SER A 310 -7.79 1.17 -27.09
N ARG A 311 -6.98 0.40 -26.34
CA ARG A 311 -6.89 0.53 -24.88
C ARG A 311 -5.44 0.53 -24.38
N ILE A 312 -5.06 1.60 -23.70
CA ILE A 312 -3.83 1.65 -22.91
C ILE A 312 -4.05 0.76 -21.67
N LEU A 313 -3.31 -0.35 -21.60
CA LEU A 313 -3.42 -1.31 -20.50
C LEU A 313 -2.41 -0.95 -19.40
N THR A 314 -2.88 -0.37 -18.33
CA THR A 314 -2.06 -0.03 -17.14
C THR A 314 -2.30 -0.96 -15.96
N ASN A 315 -3.38 -1.74 -15.97
CA ASN A 315 -3.70 -2.68 -14.90
C ASN A 315 -3.11 -4.08 -15.25
N PRO A 316 -2.32 -4.70 -14.36
CA PRO A 316 -1.73 -6.01 -14.59
C PRO A 316 -2.76 -7.11 -14.84
N THR A 317 -3.97 -6.98 -14.25
CA THR A 317 -5.06 -7.94 -14.45
C THR A 317 -5.59 -7.92 -15.90
N ASP A 318 -5.67 -6.72 -16.50
CA ASP A 318 -6.13 -6.59 -17.89
C ASP A 318 -5.04 -7.04 -18.87
N ILE A 319 -3.78 -6.85 -18.53
CA ILE A 319 -2.63 -7.30 -19.33
C ILE A 319 -2.58 -8.83 -19.38
N ILE A 320 -2.66 -9.51 -18.22
CA ILE A 320 -2.57 -10.98 -18.18
C ILE A 320 -3.72 -11.65 -18.91
N GLY A 321 -4.90 -11.03 -18.93
CA GLY A 321 -6.06 -11.52 -19.67
C GLY A 321 -5.91 -11.51 -21.20
N LYS A 322 -4.82 -10.94 -21.74
CA LYS A 322 -4.47 -10.95 -23.18
C LYS A 322 -3.48 -12.03 -23.57
N LEU A 323 -2.97 -12.80 -22.61
CA LEU A 323 -2.05 -13.90 -22.87
C LEU A 323 -2.82 -15.22 -23.06
N ASP A 324 -2.52 -15.97 -24.13
CA ASP A 324 -3.25 -17.17 -24.54
C ASP A 324 -2.90 -18.45 -23.74
N ASN A 325 -2.63 -18.30 -22.44
CA ASN A 325 -2.31 -19.43 -21.57
C ASN A 325 -3.19 -19.43 -20.30
N LEU A 326 -4.28 -20.20 -20.35
CA LEU A 326 -5.28 -20.26 -19.29
C LEU A 326 -4.72 -20.65 -17.93
N LEU A 327 -3.76 -21.59 -17.86
CA LEU A 327 -3.16 -22.02 -16.59
C LEU A 327 -2.31 -20.90 -15.98
N VAL A 328 -1.46 -20.27 -16.76
CA VAL A 328 -0.62 -19.14 -16.32
C VAL A 328 -1.50 -17.98 -15.92
N THR A 329 -2.52 -17.66 -16.71
CA THR A 329 -3.48 -16.59 -16.41
C THR A 329 -4.15 -16.81 -15.06
N ASN A 330 -4.70 -18.00 -14.79
CA ASN A 330 -5.33 -18.32 -13.51
C ASN A 330 -4.36 -18.19 -12.32
N LEU A 331 -3.14 -18.74 -12.45
CA LEU A 331 -2.15 -18.66 -11.39
C LEU A 331 -1.72 -17.22 -11.09
N VAL A 332 -1.44 -16.43 -12.13
CA VAL A 332 -1.06 -15.03 -11.95
C VAL A 332 -2.19 -14.20 -11.35
N ILE A 333 -3.45 -14.44 -11.75
CA ILE A 333 -4.61 -13.76 -11.15
C ILE A 333 -4.76 -14.10 -9.66
N ILE A 334 -4.63 -15.39 -9.27
CA ILE A 334 -4.65 -15.79 -7.86
C ILE A 334 -3.55 -15.06 -7.08
N PHE A 335 -2.35 -14.96 -7.64
CA PHE A 335 -1.26 -14.25 -7.00
C PHE A 335 -1.51 -12.74 -6.88
N ILE A 336 -2.12 -12.12 -7.91
CA ILE A 336 -2.54 -10.72 -7.86
C ILE A 336 -3.57 -10.50 -6.73
N ILE A 337 -4.51 -11.42 -6.54
CA ILE A 337 -5.48 -11.39 -5.44
C ILE A 337 -4.76 -11.40 -4.08
N ILE A 338 -3.83 -12.32 -3.88
CA ILE A 338 -3.06 -12.44 -2.63
C ILE A 338 -2.23 -11.18 -2.38
N ALA A 339 -1.55 -10.65 -3.40
CA ALA A 339 -0.79 -9.41 -3.34
C ALA A 339 -1.67 -8.22 -2.92
N SER A 340 -2.83 -8.08 -3.55
CA SER A 340 -3.77 -6.98 -3.29
C SER A 340 -4.33 -7.02 -1.88
N ILE A 341 -4.66 -8.21 -1.37
CA ILE A 341 -5.12 -8.39 0.01
C ILE A 341 -4.04 -7.93 0.99
N SER A 342 -2.79 -8.36 0.81
CA SER A 342 -1.72 -8.02 1.76
C SER A 342 -1.35 -6.54 1.71
N THR A 343 -1.27 -5.95 0.52
CA THR A 343 -1.02 -4.51 0.38
C THR A 343 -2.14 -3.71 1.05
N ASN A 344 -3.39 -4.08 0.83
CA ASN A 344 -4.53 -3.39 1.42
C ASN A 344 -4.54 -3.49 2.95
N LEU A 345 -4.15 -4.64 3.49
CA LEU A 345 -3.98 -4.84 4.93
C LEU A 345 -2.97 -3.85 5.54
N ILE A 346 -1.76 -3.79 4.96
CA ILE A 346 -0.64 -3.07 5.57
C ILE A 346 -0.60 -1.59 5.24
N ALA A 347 -0.95 -1.21 4.02
CA ALA A 347 -0.91 0.19 3.60
C ALA A 347 -2.15 0.97 4.06
N ASN A 348 -3.32 0.34 4.09
CA ASN A 348 -4.58 1.04 4.23
C ASN A 348 -5.34 0.67 5.50
N PHE A 349 -5.55 -0.63 5.77
CA PHE A 349 -6.47 -1.09 6.80
C PHE A 349 -5.91 -0.88 8.23
N ILE A 350 -4.74 -1.46 8.55
CA ILE A 350 -4.15 -1.38 9.91
C ILE A 350 -3.89 0.07 10.32
N PRO A 351 -3.24 0.95 9.52
CA PRO A 351 -3.03 2.33 9.92
C PRO A 351 -4.33 3.11 10.12
N SER A 352 -5.38 2.81 9.34
CA SER A 352 -6.69 3.43 9.51
C SER A 352 -7.38 2.98 10.80
N GLN A 353 -7.26 1.70 11.17
CA GLN A 353 -7.76 1.21 12.46
C GLN A 353 -7.16 1.99 13.63
N TYR A 354 -5.83 2.10 13.69
CA TYR A 354 -5.14 2.80 14.77
C TYR A 354 -5.48 4.28 14.80
N SER A 355 -5.65 4.89 13.64
CA SER A 355 -6.06 6.29 13.50
C SER A 355 -7.47 6.53 14.05
N LEU A 356 -8.45 5.68 13.71
CA LEU A 356 -9.81 5.77 14.22
C LEU A 356 -9.87 5.55 15.75
N ILE A 357 -9.15 4.56 16.25
CA ILE A 357 -9.06 4.31 17.69
C ILE A 357 -8.43 5.51 18.41
N ASN A 358 -7.39 6.11 17.87
CA ASN A 358 -6.77 7.29 18.46
C ASN A 358 -7.71 8.53 18.44
N PHE A 359 -8.57 8.63 17.44
CA PHE A 359 -9.55 9.71 17.34
C PHE A 359 -10.59 9.64 18.48
N ALA A 360 -11.14 8.46 18.76
CA ALA A 360 -12.16 8.25 19.80
C ALA A 360 -11.86 7.00 20.65
N PRO A 361 -10.80 7.02 21.50
CA PRO A 361 -10.28 5.82 22.16
C PRO A 361 -11.24 5.23 23.22
N SER A 362 -12.15 6.01 23.75
CA SER A 362 -13.18 5.56 24.72
C SER A 362 -14.41 4.92 24.05
N SER A 363 -14.67 5.26 22.77
CA SER A 363 -15.91 4.88 22.09
C SER A 363 -15.70 3.83 21.01
N LEU A 364 -14.50 3.76 20.40
CA LEU A 364 -14.19 2.85 19.32
C LEU A 364 -13.30 1.70 19.81
N SER A 365 -13.71 0.48 19.51
CA SER A 365 -12.88 -0.72 19.60
C SER A 365 -12.25 -1.04 18.23
N ILE A 366 -11.26 -1.94 18.21
CA ILE A 366 -10.66 -2.40 16.96
C ILE A 366 -11.70 -3.03 16.01
N LYS A 367 -12.71 -3.72 16.55
CA LYS A 367 -13.80 -4.33 15.78
C LYS A 367 -14.70 -3.28 15.13
N SER A 368 -15.12 -2.25 15.91
CA SER A 368 -15.94 -1.16 15.36
C SER A 368 -15.18 -0.30 14.35
N ALA A 369 -13.91 -0.02 14.60
CA ALA A 369 -13.05 0.66 13.64
C ALA A 369 -12.90 -0.15 12.35
N SER A 370 -12.70 -1.47 12.43
CA SER A 370 -12.66 -2.37 11.27
C SER A 370 -13.95 -2.31 10.46
N LEU A 371 -15.10 -2.39 11.13
CA LEU A 371 -16.40 -2.34 10.46
C LEU A 371 -16.61 -1.02 9.72
N ILE A 372 -16.26 0.10 10.34
CA ILE A 372 -16.33 1.44 9.70
C ILE A 372 -15.48 1.47 8.43
N ILE A 373 -14.22 0.98 8.50
CA ILE A 373 -13.32 0.96 7.35
C ILE A 373 -13.89 0.09 6.22
N ILE A 374 -14.41 -1.09 6.55
CA ILE A 374 -14.98 -2.03 5.58
C ILE A 374 -16.20 -1.42 4.90
N VAL A 375 -17.13 -0.85 5.66
CA VAL A 375 -18.37 -0.27 5.12
C VAL A 375 -18.06 0.95 4.25
N LEU A 376 -17.26 1.89 4.74
CA LEU A 376 -16.90 3.08 3.96
C LEU A 376 -16.06 2.72 2.73
N GLY A 377 -15.12 1.81 2.87
CA GLY A 377 -14.32 1.32 1.75
C GLY A 377 -15.12 0.58 0.68
N PHE A 378 -16.16 -0.15 1.08
CA PHE A 378 -17.11 -0.76 0.15
C PHE A 378 -17.79 0.29 -0.74
N PHE A 379 -18.31 1.36 -0.15
CA PHE A 379 -18.91 2.45 -0.91
C PHE A 379 -17.91 3.14 -1.84
N VAL A 380 -16.70 3.43 -1.35
CA VAL A 380 -15.64 4.01 -2.18
C VAL A 380 -15.31 3.08 -3.36
N GLY A 381 -15.21 1.77 -3.13
CA GLY A 381 -14.94 0.79 -4.20
C GLY A 381 -16.01 0.76 -5.27
N ILE A 382 -17.29 0.79 -4.88
CA ILE A 382 -18.43 0.82 -5.83
C ILE A 382 -18.42 2.13 -6.63
N PHE A 383 -18.29 3.27 -5.95
CA PHE A 383 -18.33 4.57 -6.60
C PHE A 383 -17.04 4.93 -7.34
N TRP A 384 -16.00 4.10 -7.25
CA TRP A 384 -14.73 4.36 -7.95
C TRP A 384 -14.94 4.52 -9.45
N LEU A 385 -15.62 3.56 -10.10
CA LEU A 385 -15.82 3.60 -11.54
C LEU A 385 -16.68 4.79 -11.99
N THR A 386 -17.77 5.07 -11.27
CA THR A 386 -18.79 6.04 -11.69
C THR A 386 -18.40 7.49 -11.45
N PHE A 387 -17.70 7.79 -10.36
CA PHE A 387 -17.41 9.16 -9.93
C PHE A 387 -15.93 9.43 -9.65
N LEU A 388 -15.25 8.51 -8.96
CA LEU A 388 -13.95 8.79 -8.35
C LEU A 388 -12.78 8.57 -9.33
N SER A 389 -12.94 7.72 -10.33
CA SER A 389 -11.87 7.44 -11.32
C SER A 389 -11.46 8.67 -12.14
N GLN A 390 -12.34 9.67 -12.25
CA GLN A 390 -12.06 10.94 -12.93
C GLN A 390 -10.97 11.76 -12.22
N ILE A 391 -10.79 11.58 -10.91
CA ILE A 391 -9.74 12.25 -10.14
C ILE A 391 -8.36 11.81 -10.61
N GLY A 392 -8.22 10.54 -11.03
CA GLY A 392 -6.95 9.93 -11.39
C GLY A 392 -6.08 9.54 -10.19
N ILE A 393 -5.52 8.34 -10.21
CA ILE A 393 -4.71 7.81 -9.09
C ILE A 393 -3.45 8.66 -8.88
N LEU A 394 -2.80 9.10 -9.96
CA LEU A 394 -1.56 9.90 -9.87
C LEU A 394 -1.82 11.25 -9.20
N SER A 395 -2.86 11.99 -9.63
CA SER A 395 -3.23 13.27 -9.03
C SER A 395 -3.58 13.14 -7.55
N PHE A 396 -4.27 12.05 -7.18
CA PHE A 396 -4.57 11.74 -5.80
C PHE A 396 -3.29 11.51 -4.99
N VAL A 397 -2.37 10.68 -5.49
CA VAL A 397 -1.10 10.35 -4.85
C VAL A 397 -0.25 11.62 -4.65
N ASP A 398 -0.10 12.44 -5.66
CA ASP A 398 0.70 13.66 -5.60
C ASP A 398 0.10 14.69 -4.62
N THR A 399 -1.23 14.85 -4.62
CA THR A 399 -1.93 15.75 -3.69
C THR A 399 -1.70 15.34 -2.23
N PHE A 400 -1.88 14.06 -1.90
CA PHE A 400 -1.66 13.60 -0.53
C PHE A 400 -0.18 13.51 -0.16
N GLY A 401 0.70 13.25 -1.12
CA GLY A 401 2.14 13.35 -0.92
C GLY A 401 2.56 14.77 -0.52
N ALA A 402 2.01 15.79 -1.20
CA ALA A 402 2.23 17.19 -0.87
C ALA A 402 1.65 17.56 0.50
N PHE A 403 0.46 17.05 0.85
CA PHE A 403 -0.18 17.29 2.15
C PHE A 403 0.61 16.67 3.33
N PHE A 404 1.14 15.47 3.17
CA PHE A 404 1.90 14.79 4.23
C PHE A 404 3.37 15.19 4.31
N GLY A 405 3.93 15.79 3.26
CA GLY A 405 5.32 16.22 3.23
C GLY A 405 5.76 17.09 4.42
N PRO A 406 5.05 18.19 4.74
CA PRO A 406 5.35 19.05 5.88
C PRO A 406 5.34 18.30 7.22
N LEU A 407 4.49 17.28 7.39
CA LEU A 407 4.41 16.50 8.62
C LEU A 407 5.70 15.72 8.88
N PHE A 408 6.37 15.25 7.85
CA PHE A 408 7.68 14.61 8.01
C PHE A 408 8.70 15.57 8.62
N GLY A 409 8.72 16.82 8.12
CA GLY A 409 9.57 17.86 8.68
C GLY A 409 9.30 18.11 10.16
N ILE A 410 8.02 18.24 10.53
CA ILE A 410 7.59 18.44 11.92
C ILE A 410 8.01 17.25 12.81
N MET A 411 7.69 16.01 12.41
CA MET A 411 8.00 14.82 13.20
C MET A 411 9.50 14.61 13.37
N ILE A 412 10.28 14.84 12.31
CA ILE A 412 11.73 14.70 12.33
C ILE A 412 12.35 15.80 13.21
N SER A 413 11.94 17.05 13.02
CA SER A 413 12.45 18.18 13.79
C SER A 413 12.11 18.05 15.27
N ASP A 414 10.88 17.68 15.61
CA ASP A 414 10.51 17.43 17.00
C ASP A 414 11.39 16.36 17.63
N PHE A 415 11.41 15.16 17.04
CA PHE A 415 12.10 14.04 17.66
C PHE A 415 13.62 14.22 17.75
N TYR A 416 14.26 14.69 16.67
CA TYR A 416 15.72 14.74 16.61
C TYR A 416 16.32 16.01 17.23
N PHE A 417 15.66 17.16 17.12
CA PHE A 417 16.21 18.44 17.55
C PHE A 417 15.55 18.93 18.85
N ILE A 418 14.21 18.87 18.98
CA ILE A 418 13.51 19.39 20.17
C ILE A 418 13.61 18.37 21.30
N GLN A 419 13.13 17.15 21.07
CA GLN A 419 13.13 16.07 22.08
C GLN A 419 14.49 15.40 22.26
N LYS A 420 15.49 15.74 21.43
CA LYS A 420 16.85 15.17 21.47
C LYS A 420 16.86 13.63 21.53
N LYS A 421 15.97 13.01 20.78
CA LYS A 421 15.75 11.54 20.69
C LYS A 421 15.28 10.89 21.99
N ASN A 422 14.67 11.65 22.88
CA ASN A 422 14.13 11.17 24.14
C ASN A 422 12.66 11.58 24.28
N LEU A 423 11.80 10.63 24.63
CA LEU A 423 10.35 10.86 24.82
C LEU A 423 9.96 10.34 26.21
N ASN A 424 9.08 11.04 26.89
CA ASN A 424 8.47 10.55 28.10
C ASN A 424 7.27 9.65 27.76
N ASN A 425 7.50 8.34 27.84
CA ASN A 425 6.47 7.34 27.50
C ASN A 425 5.25 7.38 28.44
N LYS A 426 5.36 7.92 29.64
CA LYS A 426 4.23 8.04 30.55
C LYS A 426 3.33 9.21 30.14
N ASP A 427 3.94 10.37 29.95
CA ASP A 427 3.22 11.61 29.64
C ASP A 427 2.55 11.60 28.27
N ILE A 428 3.07 10.83 27.30
CA ILE A 428 2.50 10.77 25.96
C ILE A 428 1.08 10.18 25.94
N TYR A 429 0.70 9.45 27.00
CA TYR A 429 -0.66 8.91 27.20
C TYR A 429 -1.51 9.78 28.10
N SER A 430 -0.94 10.77 28.80
CA SER A 430 -1.69 11.67 29.67
C SER A 430 -2.61 12.58 28.85
N LEU A 431 -3.88 12.66 29.26
CA LEU A 431 -4.84 13.61 28.73
C LEU A 431 -5.02 14.83 29.63
N GLU A 432 -4.19 14.95 30.67
CA GLU A 432 -4.23 16.10 31.58
C GLU A 432 -3.79 17.37 30.88
N LYS A 433 -4.51 18.49 31.14
CA LYS A 433 -4.23 19.80 30.55
C LYS A 433 -2.82 20.33 30.87
N ASN A 434 -2.21 19.85 31.95
CA ASN A 434 -0.85 20.21 32.37
C ASN A 434 0.19 19.19 31.93
N GLY A 435 -0.17 18.17 31.15
CA GLY A 435 0.75 17.15 30.65
C GLY A 435 1.77 17.72 29.65
N THR A 436 2.97 17.15 29.61
CA THR A 436 4.09 17.61 28.76
C THR A 436 3.74 17.72 27.28
N TYR A 437 2.82 16.87 26.79
CA TYR A 437 2.40 16.81 25.38
C TYR A 437 0.96 17.32 25.16
N TYR A 438 0.40 18.04 26.12
CA TYR A 438 -0.88 18.71 25.96
C TYR A 438 -0.66 20.12 25.47
N TYR A 439 -0.81 20.35 24.17
CA TYR A 439 -0.73 21.68 23.59
C TYR A 439 -2.14 22.27 23.46
N THR A 440 -2.34 23.44 24.04
CA THR A 440 -3.49 24.31 23.80
C THR A 440 -3.17 25.13 22.56
N GLY A 441 -3.56 24.65 21.39
CA GLY A 441 -3.46 25.43 20.15
C GLY A 441 -4.79 26.06 19.82
#